data_fb5130fd2deeeb0ec8ed1ee90c5f6fc5
#
_entry.id   fb5130fd2deeeb0ec8ed1ee90c5f6fc5
#
_cell.length_a   1.000
_cell.length_b   1.000
_cell.length_c   1.000
_cell.angle_alpha   90.00
_cell.angle_beta   90.00
_cell.angle_gamma   90.00
#
_symmetry.space_group_name_H-M   'P 1'
#
loop_
_entity.id
_entity.type
_entity.pdbx_description
1 polymer ?
#
loop_
_entity_poly.entity_id
_entity_poly.type
_entity_poly.pdbx_seq_one_letter_code
_entity_poly.pdbx_strand_id
1 'polypeptide(L)'
;MATNRLDILKQLVAQDPKNSFARYGLAMEYANSSNFEQAIAEFRNLLEHDENYPAAYYHGGRALEQLGDLEEARAMYEKGIQVATRKGDLHTRSEIEAALSLLPI
;
A
#
# COMPACT_ATOMS: atom_id res chain seq x y z
N MET A 1 19.49 -21.12 11.51
CA MET A 1 19.13 -20.33 10.33
C MET A 1 18.52 -19.00 10.74
N ALA A 2 18.97 -17.92 10.16
CA ALA A 2 18.42 -16.61 10.49
C ALA A 2 17.01 -16.49 9.89
N THR A 3 16.07 -16.02 10.71
CA THR A 3 14.72 -15.69 10.25
C THR A 3 14.78 -14.34 9.53
N ASN A 4 14.34 -14.29 8.32
CA ASN A 4 14.34 -13.05 7.58
C ASN A 4 13.10 -12.19 7.91
N ARG A 5 13.16 -10.92 7.50
CA ARG A 5 12.10 -9.96 7.80
C ARG A 5 10.74 -10.38 7.24
N LEU A 6 10.73 -10.96 6.04
CA LEU A 6 9.49 -11.42 5.42
C LEU A 6 8.80 -12.48 6.27
N ASP A 7 9.56 -13.47 6.75
CA ASP A 7 9.00 -14.54 7.58
C ASP A 7 8.45 -14.01 8.90
N ILE A 8 9.15 -13.07 9.52
CA ILE A 8 8.70 -12.43 10.76
C ILE A 8 7.37 -11.71 10.53
N LEU A 9 7.27 -10.94 9.45
CA LEU A 9 6.05 -10.20 9.14
C LEU A 9 4.88 -11.13 8.81
N LYS A 10 5.14 -12.22 8.10
CA LYS A 10 4.11 -13.23 7.83
C LYS A 10 3.57 -13.82 9.12
N GLN A 11 4.44 -14.11 10.08
CA GLN A 11 4.03 -14.64 11.38
C GLN A 11 3.20 -13.63 12.17
N LEU A 12 3.61 -12.36 12.17
CA LEU A 12 2.87 -11.31 12.87
C LEU A 12 1.46 -11.15 12.29
N VAL A 13 1.32 -11.15 10.97
CA VAL A 13 0.02 -11.06 10.32
C VAL A 13 -0.82 -12.30 10.60
N ALA A 14 -0.21 -13.48 10.62
CA ALA A 14 -0.94 -14.72 10.93
C ALA A 14 -1.47 -14.73 12.37
N GLN A 15 -0.70 -14.18 13.32
CA GLN A 15 -1.09 -14.10 14.72
C GLN A 15 -2.16 -13.05 14.97
N ASP A 16 -2.15 -11.96 14.21
CA ASP A 16 -3.11 -10.87 14.37
C ASP A 16 -3.49 -10.32 12.99
N PRO A 17 -4.43 -10.99 12.30
CA PRO A 17 -4.78 -10.61 10.92
C PRO A 17 -5.34 -9.20 10.76
N LYS A 18 -5.82 -8.58 11.84
CA LYS A 18 -6.38 -7.23 11.81
C LYS A 18 -5.35 -6.15 12.16
N ASN A 19 -4.11 -6.54 12.40
CA ASN A 19 -3.06 -5.58 12.69
C ASN A 19 -2.61 -4.90 11.40
N SER A 20 -3.15 -3.70 11.15
CA SER A 20 -2.86 -2.95 9.93
C SER A 20 -1.39 -2.61 9.78
N PHE A 21 -0.71 -2.26 10.88
CA PHE A 21 0.70 -1.91 10.84
C PHE A 21 1.56 -3.11 10.40
N ALA A 22 1.28 -4.30 10.93
CA ALA A 22 2.01 -5.50 10.54
C ALA A 22 1.75 -5.86 9.07
N ARG A 23 0.51 -5.75 8.63
CA ARG A 23 0.16 -6.03 7.24
C ARG A 23 0.77 -5.02 6.28
N TYR A 24 0.79 -3.75 6.69
CA TYR A 24 1.48 -2.71 5.93
C TYR A 24 2.97 -3.07 5.76
N GLY A 25 3.62 -3.47 6.86
CA GLY A 25 5.02 -3.91 6.82
C GLY A 25 5.24 -5.07 5.87
N LEU A 26 4.34 -6.06 5.89
CA LEU A 26 4.41 -7.22 4.99
C LEU A 26 4.28 -6.78 3.53
N ALA A 27 3.29 -5.93 3.24
CA ALA A 27 3.10 -5.41 1.89
C ALA A 27 4.33 -4.65 1.40
N MET A 28 4.93 -3.82 2.26
CA MET A 28 6.14 -3.07 1.91
C MET A 28 7.33 -3.98 1.65
N GLU A 29 7.45 -5.07 2.42
CA GLU A 29 8.53 -6.02 2.20
C GLU A 29 8.39 -6.70 0.84
N TYR A 30 7.18 -7.08 0.47
CA TYR A 30 6.92 -7.61 -0.87
C TYR A 30 7.26 -6.59 -1.95
N ALA A 31 6.83 -5.33 -1.78
CA ALA A 31 7.10 -4.28 -2.76
C ALA A 31 8.60 -4.03 -2.92
N ASN A 32 9.33 -3.99 -1.80
CA ASN A 32 10.77 -3.78 -1.80
C ASN A 32 11.55 -4.93 -2.45
N SER A 33 10.94 -6.11 -2.48
CA SER A 33 11.52 -7.30 -3.14
C SER A 33 10.99 -7.47 -4.57
N SER A 34 10.28 -6.47 -5.08
CA SER A 34 9.65 -6.48 -6.41
C SER A 34 8.59 -7.56 -6.59
N ASN A 35 8.03 -8.06 -5.49
CA ASN A 35 6.90 -8.98 -5.51
C ASN A 35 5.60 -8.16 -5.49
N PHE A 36 5.33 -7.47 -6.60
CA PHE A 36 4.28 -6.46 -6.66
C PHE A 36 2.86 -7.04 -6.55
N GLU A 37 2.62 -8.21 -7.11
CA GLU A 37 1.30 -8.85 -7.02
C GLU A 37 0.95 -9.17 -5.56
N GLN A 38 1.90 -9.75 -4.82
CA GLN A 38 1.71 -10.03 -3.40
C GLN A 38 1.57 -8.75 -2.60
N ALA A 39 2.37 -7.73 -2.92
CA ALA A 39 2.27 -6.43 -2.25
C ALA A 39 0.86 -5.84 -2.41
N ILE A 40 0.34 -5.85 -3.63
CA ILE A 40 -0.99 -5.31 -3.92
C ILE A 40 -2.06 -6.08 -3.15
N ALA A 41 -1.97 -7.41 -3.13
CA ALA A 41 -2.92 -8.23 -2.39
C ALA A 41 -2.96 -7.85 -0.91
N GLU A 42 -1.79 -7.62 -0.30
CA GLU A 42 -1.70 -7.23 1.12
C GLU A 42 -2.21 -5.81 1.34
N PHE A 43 -1.91 -4.86 0.45
CA PHE A 43 -2.45 -3.51 0.57
C PHE A 43 -3.97 -3.51 0.47
N ARG A 44 -4.53 -4.27 -0.47
CA ARG A 44 -6.00 -4.37 -0.62
C ARG A 44 -6.64 -4.99 0.60
N ASN A 45 -6.04 -6.05 1.14
CA ASN A 45 -6.55 -6.69 2.36
C ASN A 45 -6.54 -5.72 3.54
N LEU A 46 -5.44 -4.97 3.68
CA LEU A 46 -5.35 -3.94 4.72
C LEU A 46 -6.49 -2.93 4.58
N LEU A 47 -6.71 -2.41 3.38
CA LEU A 47 -7.71 -1.37 3.15
C LEU A 47 -9.15 -1.86 3.33
N GLU A 48 -9.40 -3.16 3.19
CA GLU A 48 -10.70 -3.74 3.52
C GLU A 48 -11.01 -3.64 5.01
N HIS A 49 -9.98 -3.71 5.86
CA HIS A 49 -10.13 -3.66 7.31
C HIS A 49 -9.91 -2.26 7.87
N ASP A 50 -9.09 -1.46 7.20
CA ASP A 50 -8.71 -0.14 7.68
C ASP A 50 -8.57 0.81 6.49
N GLU A 51 -9.71 1.31 6.03
CA GLU A 51 -9.73 2.18 4.84
C GLU A 51 -9.11 3.55 5.07
N ASN A 52 -8.85 3.93 6.32
CA ASN A 52 -8.27 5.22 6.68
C ASN A 52 -6.74 5.12 6.86
N TYR A 53 -6.07 4.47 5.90
CA TYR A 53 -4.62 4.25 5.94
C TYR A 53 -3.97 4.84 4.68
N PRO A 54 -3.73 6.17 4.66
CA PRO A 54 -3.28 6.86 3.43
C PRO A 54 -2.05 6.26 2.77
N ALA A 55 -1.05 5.86 3.56
CA ALA A 55 0.18 5.29 3.01
C ALA A 55 -0.06 4.03 2.17
N ALA A 56 -1.09 3.25 2.51
CA ALA A 56 -1.41 2.03 1.74
C ALA A 56 -1.93 2.37 0.34
N TYR A 57 -2.66 3.47 0.19
CA TYR A 57 -3.09 3.93 -1.13
C TYR A 57 -1.90 4.37 -1.98
N TYR A 58 -0.97 5.09 -1.36
CA TYR A 58 0.22 5.57 -2.06
C TYR A 58 1.07 4.38 -2.56
N HIS A 59 1.45 3.51 -1.65
CA HIS A 59 2.33 2.39 -2.01
C HIS A 59 1.63 1.33 -2.82
N GLY A 60 0.33 1.11 -2.59
CA GLY A 60 -0.48 0.23 -3.43
C GLY A 60 -0.55 0.74 -4.86
N GLY A 61 -0.77 2.05 -5.03
CA GLY A 61 -0.76 2.68 -6.36
C GLY A 61 0.59 2.54 -7.05
N ARG A 62 1.68 2.74 -6.30
CA ARG A 62 3.03 2.57 -6.85
C ARG A 62 3.28 1.14 -7.33
N ALA A 63 2.83 0.16 -6.55
CA ALA A 63 2.98 -1.24 -6.94
C ALA A 63 2.16 -1.56 -8.20
N LEU A 64 0.95 -1.00 -8.31
CA LEU A 64 0.13 -1.16 -9.51
C LEU A 64 0.81 -0.54 -10.74
N GLU A 65 1.47 0.61 -10.59
CA GLU A 65 2.26 1.18 -11.68
C GLU A 65 3.35 0.22 -12.15
N GLN A 66 4.02 -0.44 -11.21
CA GLN A 66 5.10 -1.37 -11.55
C GLN A 66 4.60 -2.55 -12.37
N LEU A 67 3.35 -2.96 -12.16
CA LEU A 67 2.72 -4.00 -12.98
C LEU A 67 2.14 -3.47 -14.28
N GLY A 68 2.18 -2.16 -14.50
CA GLY A 68 1.60 -1.56 -15.69
C GLY A 68 0.08 -1.41 -15.63
N ASP A 69 -0.50 -1.58 -14.45
CA ASP A 69 -1.95 -1.48 -14.26
C ASP A 69 -2.32 -0.04 -13.90
N LEU A 70 -2.25 0.83 -14.90
CA LEU A 70 -2.30 2.28 -14.69
C LEU A 70 -3.70 2.78 -14.30
N GLU A 71 -4.74 2.14 -14.81
CA GLU A 71 -6.12 2.52 -14.46
C GLU A 71 -6.40 2.25 -12.98
N GLU A 72 -5.99 1.09 -12.48
CA GLU A 72 -6.16 0.76 -11.07
C GLU A 72 -5.27 1.61 -10.17
N ALA A 73 -4.05 1.93 -10.64
CA ALA A 73 -3.16 2.82 -9.91
C ALA A 73 -3.81 4.19 -9.75
N ARG A 74 -4.41 4.71 -10.81
CA ARG A 74 -5.13 5.99 -10.77
C ARG A 74 -6.27 5.97 -9.75
N ALA A 75 -7.08 4.92 -9.78
CA ALA A 75 -8.20 4.78 -8.85
C ALA A 75 -7.71 4.72 -7.39
N MET A 76 -6.62 3.99 -7.15
CA MET A 76 -6.00 3.89 -5.84
C MET A 76 -5.53 5.26 -5.34
N TYR A 77 -4.86 6.02 -6.20
CA TYR A 77 -4.39 7.36 -5.87
C TYR A 77 -5.54 8.32 -5.60
N GLU A 78 -6.57 8.32 -6.43
CA GLU A 78 -7.71 9.21 -6.26
C GLU A 78 -8.41 8.96 -4.92
N LYS A 79 -8.60 7.70 -4.56
CA LYS A 79 -9.18 7.35 -3.26
C LYS A 79 -8.25 7.76 -2.12
N GLY A 80 -6.95 7.56 -2.29
CA GLY A 80 -5.95 7.93 -1.29
C GLY A 80 -5.93 9.43 -1.01
N ILE A 81 -6.12 10.26 -2.03
CA ILE A 81 -6.20 11.71 -1.85
C ILE A 81 -7.40 12.06 -0.97
N GLN A 82 -8.55 11.45 -1.22
CA GLN A 82 -9.76 11.67 -0.42
C GLN A 82 -9.51 11.29 1.04
N VAL A 83 -8.91 10.13 1.27
CA VAL A 83 -8.64 9.62 2.63
C VAL A 83 -7.64 10.50 3.35
N ALA A 84 -6.54 10.86 2.69
CA ALA A 84 -5.51 11.71 3.27
C ALA A 84 -6.07 13.09 3.64
N THR A 85 -6.94 13.63 2.78
CA THR A 85 -7.61 14.92 3.03
C THR A 85 -8.48 14.85 4.28
N ARG A 86 -9.30 13.81 4.41
CA ARG A 86 -10.16 13.64 5.59
C ARG A 86 -9.35 13.49 6.87
N LYS A 87 -8.21 12.81 6.80
CA LYS A 87 -7.34 12.61 7.96
C LYS A 87 -6.48 13.82 8.29
N GLY A 88 -6.38 14.77 7.37
CA GLY A 88 -5.48 15.90 7.53
C GLY A 88 -4.02 15.51 7.32
N ASP A 89 -3.76 14.40 6.65
CA ASP A 89 -2.40 13.93 6.33
C ASP A 89 -1.95 14.61 5.03
N LEU A 90 -1.51 15.85 5.16
CA LEU A 90 -1.14 16.67 4.00
C LEU A 90 0.14 16.19 3.32
N HIS A 91 1.05 15.59 4.08
CA HIS A 91 2.29 15.06 3.53
C HIS A 91 2.00 13.91 2.56
N THR A 92 1.24 12.92 3.01
CA THR A 92 0.89 11.77 2.17
C THR A 92 0.02 12.21 1.00
N ARG A 93 -0.90 13.15 1.23
CA ARG A 93 -1.72 13.71 0.15
C ARG A 93 -0.84 14.30 -0.95
N SER A 94 0.18 15.09 -0.59
CA SER A 94 1.11 15.67 -1.57
C SER A 94 1.86 14.61 -2.36
N GLU A 95 2.30 13.55 -1.67
CA GLU A 95 2.98 12.45 -2.35
C GLU A 95 2.08 11.77 -3.38
N ILE A 96 0.82 11.52 -2.99
CA ILE A 96 -0.15 10.87 -3.89
C ILE A 96 -0.48 11.78 -5.07
N GLU A 97 -0.70 13.08 -4.82
CA GLU A 97 -0.97 14.03 -5.89
C GLU A 97 0.17 14.07 -6.91
N ALA A 98 1.40 14.07 -6.43
CA ALA A 98 2.56 14.05 -7.31
C ALA A 98 2.61 12.77 -8.15
N ALA A 99 2.36 11.62 -7.53
CA ALA A 99 2.36 10.34 -8.23
C ALA A 99 1.25 10.30 -9.29
N LEU A 100 0.06 10.77 -8.93
CA LEU A 100 -1.09 10.81 -9.85
C LEU A 100 -0.79 11.70 -11.06
N SER A 101 -0.16 12.85 -10.83
CA SER A 101 0.14 13.80 -11.90
C SER A 101 1.16 13.25 -12.91
N LEU A 102 1.95 12.26 -12.49
CA LEU A 102 2.97 11.65 -13.33
C LEU A 102 2.48 10.41 -14.07
N LEU A 103 1.27 9.94 -13.81
CA LEU A 103 0.71 8.79 -14.52
C LEU A 103 0.50 9.16 -15.99
N PRO A 104 0.97 8.30 -16.92
CA PRO A 104 0.88 8.57 -18.37
C PRO A 104 -0.47 8.19 -18.97
N ILE A 105 -1.55 8.55 -18.28
CA ILE A 105 -2.91 8.27 -18.76
C ILE A 105 -3.82 9.46 -18.56
#